data_30a11a9b004237f1829a23c668191972
#
_entry.id   30a11a9b004237f1829a23c668191972
#
_cell.length_a   1.000
_cell.length_b   1.000
_cell.length_c   1.000
_cell.angle_alpha   90.00
_cell.angle_beta   90.00
_cell.angle_gamma   90.00
#
_symmetry.space_group_name_H-M   'P 1'
#
loop_
_entity.id
_entity.type
_entity.pdbx_description
1 polymer ?
#
loop_
_entity_poly.entity_id
_entity_poly.type
_entity_poly.pdbx_seq_one_letter_code
_entity_poly.pdbx_strand_id
1 'polypeptide(L)'
;MIELRNDWQIGEIKALFELPFNDLLFKAHSIHRETFDPNKVQVSSLLNIKTGACPEDCSYCSQSSKYDTGLEREKLMEVEEVLQQAQNAKNKGATRFCMGAAWRNPTDKSLDKVIPMIQGVKAMGMETCVTLGMLSPKQAAVLKDAGLDYYNHNIDTSKEKLAFAPSITVPCAMV
;
A
#
# COMPACT_ATOMS: atom_id res chain seq x y z
N MET A 1 -24.60 13.78 3.77
CA MET A 1 -23.56 12.76 3.46
C MET A 1 -23.57 12.56 1.95
N ILE A 2 -22.41 12.68 1.33
CA ILE A 2 -22.27 12.36 -0.09
C ILE A 2 -22.35 10.86 -0.24
N GLU A 3 -23.26 10.39 -1.11
CA GLU A 3 -23.35 8.98 -1.46
C GLU A 3 -22.13 8.58 -2.28
N LEU A 4 -21.40 7.53 -1.85
CA LEU A 4 -20.27 7.01 -2.60
C LEU A 4 -20.76 6.37 -3.89
N ARG A 5 -20.32 6.91 -5.03
CA ARG A 5 -20.65 6.41 -6.37
C ARG A 5 -19.55 5.48 -6.86
N ASN A 6 -19.97 4.34 -7.42
CA ASN A 6 -19.08 3.35 -8.06
C ASN A 6 -19.41 3.15 -9.56
N ASP A 7 -20.30 3.97 -10.12
CA ASP A 7 -20.88 3.87 -11.46
C ASP A 7 -20.38 4.95 -12.44
N TRP A 8 -19.23 5.53 -12.16
CA TRP A 8 -18.64 6.61 -12.97
C TRP A 8 -18.47 6.23 -14.42
N GLN A 9 -19.01 7.07 -15.32
CA GLN A 9 -18.83 6.94 -16.76
C GLN A 9 -17.58 7.69 -17.22
N ILE A 10 -16.92 7.19 -18.27
CA ILE A 10 -15.70 7.82 -18.82
C ILE A 10 -15.94 9.29 -19.19
N GLY A 11 -17.12 9.63 -19.73
CA GLY A 11 -17.49 11.01 -20.08
C GLY A 11 -17.51 11.94 -18.87
N GLU A 12 -18.02 11.48 -17.73
CA GLU A 12 -18.05 12.25 -16.48
C GLU A 12 -16.63 12.50 -15.96
N ILE A 13 -15.77 11.47 -16.01
CA ILE A 13 -14.38 11.59 -15.60
C ILE A 13 -13.63 12.58 -16.49
N LYS A 14 -13.80 12.48 -17.81
CA LYS A 14 -13.20 13.43 -18.76
C LYS A 14 -13.65 14.87 -18.48
N ALA A 15 -14.93 15.08 -18.23
CA ALA A 15 -15.47 16.41 -17.92
C ALA A 15 -14.83 17.00 -16.64
N LEU A 16 -14.46 16.19 -15.66
CA LEU A 16 -13.71 16.67 -14.49
C LEU A 16 -12.30 17.12 -14.88
N PHE A 17 -11.61 16.41 -15.77
CA PHE A 17 -10.27 16.79 -16.25
C PHE A 17 -10.30 18.06 -17.14
N GLU A 18 -11.43 18.37 -17.75
CA GLU A 18 -11.62 19.56 -18.58
C GLU A 18 -12.00 20.82 -17.79
N LEU A 19 -12.32 20.67 -16.48
CA LEU A 19 -12.59 21.82 -15.62
C LEU A 19 -11.36 22.71 -15.47
N PRO A 20 -11.53 24.05 -15.40
CA PRO A 20 -10.48 24.94 -14.94
C PRO A 20 -9.95 24.46 -13.57
N PHE A 21 -8.64 24.53 -13.38
CA PHE A 21 -7.99 23.96 -12.19
C PHE A 21 -8.59 24.48 -10.85
N ASN A 22 -8.89 25.79 -10.78
CA ASN A 22 -9.46 26.37 -9.56
C ASN A 22 -10.89 25.86 -9.27
N ASP A 23 -11.69 25.61 -10.32
CA ASP A 23 -13.04 25.07 -10.17
C ASP A 23 -13.00 23.62 -9.71
N LEU A 24 -12.08 22.82 -10.27
CA LEU A 24 -11.84 21.45 -9.85
C LEU A 24 -11.36 21.39 -8.39
N LEU A 25 -10.44 22.27 -8.01
CA LEU A 25 -9.92 22.36 -6.65
C LEU A 25 -11.02 22.76 -5.65
N PHE A 26 -11.82 23.76 -5.98
CA PHE A 26 -12.96 24.19 -5.15
C PHE A 26 -13.97 23.06 -4.95
N LYS A 27 -14.32 22.35 -6.04
CA LYS A 27 -15.22 21.20 -5.97
C LYS A 27 -14.64 20.08 -5.09
N ALA A 28 -13.36 19.76 -5.25
CA ALA A 28 -12.68 18.74 -4.42
C ALA A 28 -12.68 19.14 -2.93
N HIS A 29 -12.34 20.38 -2.62
CA HIS A 29 -12.38 20.91 -1.24
C HIS A 29 -13.77 20.91 -0.64
N SER A 30 -14.81 21.22 -1.42
CA SER A 30 -16.19 21.19 -0.93
C SER A 30 -16.60 19.80 -0.51
N ILE A 31 -16.34 18.80 -1.37
CA ILE A 31 -16.60 17.38 -1.10
C ILE A 31 -15.80 16.89 0.12
N HIS A 32 -14.52 17.26 0.20
CA HIS A 32 -13.67 16.89 1.33
C HIS A 32 -14.24 17.41 2.67
N ARG A 33 -14.67 18.67 2.72
CA ARG A 33 -15.22 19.30 3.94
C ARG A 33 -16.57 18.72 4.38
N GLU A 34 -17.34 18.17 3.47
CA GLU A 34 -18.61 17.50 3.80
C GLU A 34 -18.38 16.09 4.38
N THR A 35 -17.23 15.46 4.09
CA THR A 35 -16.96 14.07 4.43
C THR A 35 -15.94 13.91 5.54
N PHE A 36 -14.93 14.79 5.58
CA PHE A 36 -13.78 14.71 6.49
C PHE A 36 -13.56 16.01 7.26
N ASP A 37 -12.83 15.92 8.37
CA ASP A 37 -12.28 17.10 9.04
C ASP A 37 -11.23 17.76 8.11
N PRO A 38 -11.49 18.98 7.61
CA PRO A 38 -10.64 19.62 6.60
C PRO A 38 -9.24 20.02 7.13
N ASN A 39 -9.06 20.05 8.43
CA ASN A 39 -7.80 20.45 9.08
C ASN A 39 -7.00 19.25 9.61
N LYS A 40 -7.49 18.03 9.39
CA LYS A 40 -6.84 16.81 9.82
C LYS A 40 -6.08 16.16 8.66
N VAL A 41 -4.77 16.13 8.79
CA VAL A 41 -3.87 15.51 7.79
C VAL A 41 -3.31 14.20 8.35
N GLN A 42 -3.47 13.10 7.60
CA GLN A 42 -2.84 11.85 7.96
C GLN A 42 -1.36 11.87 7.54
N VAL A 43 -0.48 11.61 8.48
CA VAL A 43 0.94 11.46 8.23
C VAL A 43 1.29 9.97 8.21
N SER A 44 1.78 9.49 7.07
CA SER A 44 2.20 8.10 6.89
C SER A 44 3.72 8.02 6.74
N SER A 45 4.33 7.00 7.35
CA SER A 45 5.74 6.65 7.15
C SER A 45 5.84 5.28 6.51
N LEU A 46 6.78 5.11 5.58
CA LEU A 46 7.02 3.85 4.88
C LEU A 46 8.40 3.31 5.24
N LEU A 47 8.47 2.01 5.49
CA LEU A 47 9.70 1.25 5.68
C LEU A 47 9.74 0.07 4.71
N ASN A 48 10.85 -0.09 3.97
CA ASN A 48 11.15 -1.36 3.31
C ASN A 48 11.65 -2.35 4.35
N ILE A 49 10.82 -3.34 4.69
CA ILE A 49 11.20 -4.40 5.63
C ILE A 49 11.98 -5.54 4.96
N LYS A 50 12.00 -5.56 3.62
CA LYS A 50 12.83 -6.44 2.80
C LYS A 50 13.07 -5.81 1.44
N THR A 51 14.32 -5.58 1.09
CA THR A 51 14.78 -4.87 -0.11
C THR A 51 15.36 -5.84 -1.15
N GLY A 52 15.01 -5.61 -2.41
CA GLY A 52 15.61 -6.29 -3.57
C GLY A 52 15.22 -7.76 -3.73
N ALA A 53 15.79 -8.39 -4.76
CA ALA A 53 15.55 -9.79 -5.13
C ALA A 53 14.07 -10.16 -5.31
N CYS A 54 13.23 -9.22 -5.77
CA CYS A 54 11.86 -9.52 -6.20
C CYS A 54 11.90 -10.32 -7.52
N PRO A 55 11.21 -11.46 -7.63
CA PRO A 55 11.24 -12.28 -8.85
C PRO A 55 10.38 -11.71 -9.98
N GLU A 56 9.62 -10.64 -9.75
CA GLU A 56 8.81 -9.98 -10.76
C GLU A 56 9.64 -9.23 -11.79
N ASP A 57 9.11 -9.15 -13.02
CA ASP A 57 9.74 -8.50 -14.17
C ASP A 57 9.16 -7.11 -14.45
N CYS A 58 9.08 -6.28 -13.43
CA CYS A 58 8.63 -4.90 -13.56
C CYS A 58 9.79 -4.03 -14.04
N SER A 59 9.79 -3.64 -15.32
CA SER A 59 10.90 -2.95 -15.99
C SER A 59 11.29 -1.60 -15.37
N TYR A 60 10.41 -0.97 -14.62
CA TYR A 60 10.64 0.32 -13.92
C TYR A 60 11.04 0.13 -12.45
N CYS A 61 10.97 -1.11 -11.91
CA CYS A 61 11.16 -1.34 -10.48
C CYS A 61 12.62 -1.70 -10.16
N SER A 62 13.27 -0.88 -9.35
CA SER A 62 14.64 -1.13 -8.91
C SER A 62 14.81 -2.38 -8.05
N GLN A 63 13.72 -2.91 -7.49
CA GLN A 63 13.75 -4.11 -6.63
C GLN A 63 13.66 -5.43 -7.40
N SER A 64 13.41 -5.39 -8.72
CA SER A 64 13.36 -6.58 -9.57
C SER A 64 14.71 -7.28 -9.63
N SER A 65 14.72 -8.61 -9.54
CA SER A 65 15.93 -9.42 -9.70
C SER A 65 16.34 -9.60 -11.17
N LYS A 66 15.51 -9.10 -12.11
CA LYS A 66 15.75 -9.22 -13.56
C LYS A 66 16.68 -8.15 -14.08
N TYR A 67 16.86 -7.05 -13.35
CA TYR A 67 17.66 -5.91 -13.76
C TYR A 67 18.78 -5.64 -12.77
N ASP A 68 19.95 -5.28 -13.27
CA ASP A 68 21.06 -4.79 -12.45
C ASP A 68 20.85 -3.29 -12.21
N THR A 69 20.35 -2.96 -11.03
CA THR A 69 20.07 -1.57 -10.62
C THR A 69 21.05 -1.06 -9.58
N GLY A 70 22.07 -1.87 -9.22
CA GLY A 70 23.01 -1.55 -8.13
C GLY A 70 22.37 -1.58 -6.74
N LEU A 71 21.10 -2.01 -6.61
CA LEU A 71 20.42 -2.10 -5.33
C LEU A 71 20.91 -3.33 -4.53
N GLU A 72 21.39 -3.10 -3.32
CA GLU A 72 21.78 -4.18 -2.42
C GLU A 72 20.55 -4.99 -1.98
N ARG A 73 20.76 -6.31 -1.89
CA ARG A 73 19.71 -7.24 -1.48
C ARG A 73 19.76 -7.41 0.03
N GLU A 74 18.64 -7.12 0.68
CA GLU A 74 18.49 -7.25 2.12
C GLU A 74 17.54 -8.38 2.47
N LYS A 75 17.80 -9.03 3.59
CA LYS A 75 16.88 -10.01 4.18
C LYS A 75 15.70 -9.29 4.83
N LEU A 76 14.66 -10.06 5.15
CA LEU A 76 13.58 -9.56 5.99
C LEU A 76 14.15 -9.09 7.34
N MET A 77 13.85 -7.86 7.71
CA MET A 77 14.25 -7.25 8.97
C MET A 77 13.71 -8.05 10.17
N GLU A 78 14.38 -7.95 11.28
CA GLU A 78 13.87 -8.52 12.54
C GLU A 78 12.77 -7.63 13.14
N VAL A 79 11.87 -8.23 13.90
CA VAL A 79 10.67 -7.57 14.43
C VAL A 79 11.03 -6.34 15.27
N GLU A 80 12.02 -6.49 16.15
CA GLU A 80 12.48 -5.44 17.07
C GLU A 80 12.99 -4.21 16.31
N GLU A 81 13.70 -4.44 15.21
CA GLU A 81 14.23 -3.37 14.36
C GLU A 81 13.09 -2.60 13.68
N VAL A 82 12.10 -3.31 13.13
CA VAL A 82 10.92 -2.69 12.51
C VAL A 82 10.13 -1.88 13.55
N LEU A 83 9.92 -2.42 14.75
CA LEU A 83 9.21 -1.73 15.81
C LEU A 83 9.96 -0.49 16.32
N GLN A 84 11.29 -0.52 16.34
CA GLN A 84 12.09 0.67 16.66
C GLN A 84 11.90 1.77 15.61
N GLN A 85 11.87 1.42 14.31
CA GLN A 85 11.59 2.39 13.23
C GLN A 85 10.16 2.93 13.30
N ALA A 86 9.18 2.06 13.62
CA ALA A 86 7.80 2.48 13.83
C ALA A 86 7.67 3.48 15.00
N GLN A 87 8.36 3.22 16.11
CA GLN A 87 8.38 4.16 17.25
C GLN A 87 9.03 5.49 16.87
N ASN A 88 10.10 5.48 16.10
CA ASN A 88 10.75 6.70 15.60
C ASN A 88 9.80 7.51 14.70
N ALA A 89 9.06 6.82 13.81
CA ALA A 89 8.06 7.45 12.95
C ALA A 89 6.93 8.07 13.79
N LYS A 90 6.40 7.35 14.79
CA LYS A 90 5.39 7.85 15.71
C LYS A 90 5.84 9.11 16.44
N ASN A 91 7.06 9.11 16.94
CA ASN A 91 7.66 10.27 17.65
C ASN A 91 7.77 11.51 16.73
N LYS A 92 7.84 11.31 15.41
CA LYS A 92 7.81 12.37 14.38
C LYS A 92 6.40 12.74 13.93
N GLY A 93 5.36 12.18 14.55
CA GLY A 93 3.96 12.51 14.26
C GLY A 93 3.27 11.62 13.22
N ALA A 94 3.88 10.50 12.82
CA ALA A 94 3.20 9.55 11.95
C ALA A 94 2.02 8.88 12.68
N THR A 95 0.88 8.83 12.01
CA THR A 95 -0.35 8.15 12.48
C THR A 95 -0.56 6.82 11.78
N ARG A 96 0.13 6.58 10.65
CA ARG A 96 0.13 5.32 9.92
C ARG A 96 1.57 4.88 9.64
N PHE A 97 1.82 3.58 9.78
CA PHE A 97 3.10 2.98 9.44
C PHE A 97 2.90 1.93 8.35
N CYS A 98 3.54 2.16 7.21
CA CYS A 98 3.48 1.28 6.04
C CYS A 98 4.74 0.43 5.98
N MET A 99 4.59 -0.87 5.70
CA MET A 99 5.70 -1.83 5.60
C MET A 99 5.67 -2.49 4.22
N GLY A 100 6.74 -2.33 3.46
CA GLY A 100 6.88 -2.91 2.13
C GLY A 100 7.90 -4.04 2.10
N ALA A 101 7.62 -5.13 1.38
CA ALA A 101 8.57 -6.20 1.12
C ALA A 101 8.61 -6.55 -0.36
N ALA A 102 9.82 -6.64 -0.91
CA ALA A 102 10.06 -7.00 -2.30
C ALA A 102 9.79 -8.50 -2.55
N TRP A 103 8.51 -8.86 -2.58
CA TRP A 103 8.04 -10.22 -2.88
C TRP A 103 7.04 -10.22 -4.03
N ARG A 104 7.02 -11.30 -4.81
CA ARG A 104 5.90 -11.62 -5.68
C ARG A 104 4.69 -12.01 -4.84
N ASN A 105 4.89 -12.92 -3.90
CA ASN A 105 3.92 -13.36 -2.90
C ASN A 105 4.68 -13.81 -1.65
N PRO A 106 4.16 -13.55 -0.45
CA PRO A 106 4.78 -14.01 0.77
C PRO A 106 4.56 -15.51 0.94
N THR A 107 5.51 -16.18 1.60
CA THR A 107 5.29 -17.54 2.14
C THR A 107 4.61 -17.43 3.50
N ASP A 108 3.92 -18.51 3.93
CA ASP A 108 3.32 -18.55 5.28
C ASP A 108 4.40 -18.31 6.35
N LYS A 109 5.58 -18.90 6.19
CA LYS A 109 6.73 -18.67 7.09
C LYS A 109 7.19 -17.20 7.13
N SER A 110 7.08 -16.49 6.01
CA SER A 110 7.39 -15.05 5.98
C SER A 110 6.32 -14.24 6.72
N LEU A 111 5.06 -14.65 6.61
CA LEU A 111 3.96 -14.01 7.32
C LEU A 111 4.07 -14.20 8.84
N ASP A 112 4.55 -15.36 9.31
CA ASP A 112 4.80 -15.61 10.75
C ASP A 112 5.72 -14.54 11.37
N LYS A 113 6.63 -13.93 10.57
CA LYS A 113 7.47 -12.82 11.01
C LYS A 113 6.79 -11.45 10.85
N VAL A 114 5.96 -11.26 9.85
CA VAL A 114 5.27 -9.97 9.59
C VAL A 114 4.11 -9.73 10.57
N ILE A 115 3.42 -10.79 11.00
CA ILE A 115 2.32 -10.70 11.95
C ILE A 115 2.71 -9.98 13.25
N PRO A 116 3.80 -10.36 13.94
CA PRO A 116 4.25 -9.63 15.12
C PRO A 116 4.60 -8.15 14.86
N MET A 117 5.09 -7.82 13.65
CA MET A 117 5.35 -6.43 13.26
C MET A 117 4.04 -5.63 13.21
N ILE A 118 3.00 -6.17 12.55
CA ILE A 118 1.66 -5.56 12.47
C ILE A 118 1.09 -5.36 13.88
N GLN A 119 1.10 -6.40 14.70
CA GLN A 119 0.58 -6.36 16.07
C GLN A 119 1.32 -5.33 16.94
N GLY A 120 2.63 -5.25 16.81
CA GLY A 120 3.44 -4.28 17.54
C GLY A 120 3.16 -2.83 17.12
N VAL A 121 3.01 -2.56 15.83
CA VAL A 121 2.63 -1.23 15.31
C VAL A 121 1.21 -0.85 15.79
N LYS A 122 0.27 -1.79 15.76
CA LYS A 122 -1.09 -1.58 16.32
C LYS A 122 -1.06 -1.26 17.80
N ALA A 123 -0.26 -1.98 18.58
CA ALA A 123 -0.10 -1.74 20.02
C ALA A 123 0.45 -0.33 20.33
N MET A 124 1.20 0.27 19.40
CA MET A 124 1.62 1.67 19.47
C MET A 124 0.49 2.68 19.17
N GLY A 125 -0.70 2.23 18.78
CA GLY A 125 -1.84 3.10 18.43
C GLY A 125 -1.73 3.74 17.05
N MET A 126 -0.93 3.18 16.15
CA MET A 126 -0.86 3.58 14.74
C MET A 126 -1.72 2.67 13.86
N GLU A 127 -2.19 3.21 12.75
CA GLU A 127 -2.73 2.40 11.66
C GLU A 127 -1.60 1.64 10.95
N THR A 128 -1.89 0.43 10.50
CA THR A 128 -0.96 -0.44 9.78
C THR A 128 -1.32 -0.53 8.31
N CYS A 129 -0.32 -0.48 7.45
CA CYS A 129 -0.45 -0.73 6.03
C CYS A 129 0.69 -1.66 5.59
N VAL A 130 0.40 -2.63 4.73
CA VAL A 130 1.45 -3.49 4.17
C VAL A 130 1.33 -3.64 2.66
N THR A 131 2.49 -3.84 2.01
CA THR A 131 2.63 -4.20 0.60
C THR A 131 3.55 -5.41 0.52
N LEU A 132 2.99 -6.61 0.34
CA LEU A 132 3.70 -7.87 0.42
C LEU A 132 3.61 -8.70 -0.87
N GLY A 133 3.14 -8.10 -1.97
CA GLY A 133 2.85 -8.80 -3.22
C GLY A 133 1.45 -9.45 -3.21
N MET A 134 1.27 -10.54 -3.93
CA MET A 134 -0.02 -11.22 -4.06
C MET A 134 -0.34 -12.08 -2.83
N LEU A 135 -1.54 -11.93 -2.28
CA LEU A 135 -2.01 -12.76 -1.17
C LEU A 135 -3.00 -13.82 -1.64
N SER A 136 -2.98 -14.97 -1.00
CA SER A 136 -4.11 -15.89 -1.03
C SER A 136 -5.23 -15.38 -0.10
N PRO A 137 -6.51 -15.82 -0.30
CA PRO A 137 -7.60 -15.46 0.62
C PRO A 137 -7.31 -15.83 2.08
N LYS A 138 -6.65 -16.97 2.31
CA LYS A 138 -6.23 -17.40 3.66
C LYS A 138 -5.23 -16.43 4.27
N GLN A 139 -4.22 -15.99 3.51
CA GLN A 139 -3.21 -15.05 3.98
C GLN A 139 -3.83 -13.67 4.27
N ALA A 140 -4.77 -13.21 3.45
CA ALA A 140 -5.50 -11.97 3.70
C ALA A 140 -6.30 -12.03 5.00
N ALA A 141 -7.01 -13.14 5.27
CA ALA A 141 -7.74 -13.36 6.51
C ALA A 141 -6.80 -13.33 7.73
N VAL A 142 -5.67 -14.03 7.67
CA VAL A 142 -4.68 -14.06 8.76
C VAL A 142 -4.12 -12.68 9.07
N LEU A 143 -3.81 -11.89 8.05
CA LEU A 143 -3.33 -10.50 8.24
C LEU A 143 -4.40 -9.59 8.84
N LYS A 144 -5.66 -9.74 8.42
CA LYS A 144 -6.79 -9.03 9.01
C LYS A 144 -6.95 -9.38 10.50
N ASP A 145 -6.90 -10.66 10.84
CA ASP A 145 -7.00 -11.14 12.22
C ASP A 145 -5.83 -10.65 13.09
N ALA A 146 -4.65 -10.41 12.48
CA ALA A 146 -3.52 -9.78 13.14
C ALA A 146 -3.70 -8.26 13.40
N GLY A 147 -4.78 -7.66 12.90
CA GLY A 147 -5.10 -6.24 13.08
C GLY A 147 -4.60 -5.33 11.96
N LEU A 148 -4.36 -5.87 10.77
CA LEU A 148 -4.01 -5.06 9.60
C LEU A 148 -5.19 -4.17 9.20
N ASP A 149 -4.93 -2.86 9.02
CA ASP A 149 -5.95 -1.89 8.58
C ASP A 149 -6.01 -1.77 7.06
N TYR A 150 -4.86 -1.76 6.39
CA TYR A 150 -4.78 -1.51 4.93
C TYR A 150 -3.80 -2.46 4.27
N TYR A 151 -4.22 -2.99 3.13
CA TYR A 151 -3.35 -3.70 2.21
C TYR A 151 -3.19 -2.90 0.92
N ASN A 152 -1.96 -2.58 0.54
CA ASN A 152 -1.67 -1.91 -0.72
C ASN A 152 -1.13 -2.91 -1.75
N HIS A 153 -1.69 -2.89 -2.94
CA HIS A 153 -1.19 -3.64 -4.09
C HIS A 153 -1.31 -2.78 -5.35
N ASN A 154 -0.20 -2.57 -6.04
CA ASN A 154 -0.17 -1.72 -7.22
C ASN A 154 -0.54 -2.53 -8.47
N ILE A 155 -1.33 -1.92 -9.35
CA ILE A 155 -1.65 -2.44 -10.69
C ILE A 155 -0.90 -1.59 -11.75
N ASP A 156 0.07 -1.00 -11.60
CA ASP A 156 0.98 -0.09 -12.32
C ASP A 156 0.81 0.00 -13.86
N THR A 157 -0.22 -0.62 -14.47
CA THR A 157 -0.43 -0.63 -15.93
C THR A 157 -1.89 -0.86 -16.32
N SER A 158 -2.21 -0.69 -17.62
CA SER A 158 -3.55 -0.93 -18.16
C SER A 158 -3.89 -2.43 -18.26
N LYS A 159 -5.18 -2.75 -18.33
CA LYS A 159 -5.68 -4.11 -18.46
C LYS A 159 -5.09 -4.85 -19.68
N GLU A 160 -4.88 -4.15 -20.79
CA GLU A 160 -4.31 -4.70 -22.01
C GLU A 160 -2.83 -5.05 -21.82
N LYS A 161 -2.10 -4.26 -21.05
CA LYS A 161 -0.70 -4.53 -20.71
C LYS A 161 -0.55 -5.64 -19.69
N LEU A 162 -1.51 -5.78 -18.76
CA LEU A 162 -1.56 -6.90 -17.81
C LEU A 162 -1.65 -8.26 -18.52
N ALA A 163 -2.31 -8.34 -19.67
CA ALA A 163 -2.41 -9.58 -20.46
C ALA A 163 -1.05 -10.08 -20.97
N PHE A 164 -0.05 -9.20 -21.09
CA PHE A 164 1.32 -9.54 -21.46
C PHE A 164 2.26 -9.75 -20.26
N ALA A 165 1.78 -9.48 -19.05
CA ALA A 165 2.51 -9.72 -17.80
C ALA A 165 1.75 -10.76 -16.97
N PRO A 166 1.88 -12.06 -17.26
CA PRO A 166 1.06 -13.13 -16.65
C PRO A 166 1.23 -13.26 -15.13
N SER A 167 2.17 -12.52 -14.57
CA SER A 167 2.45 -12.47 -13.14
C SER A 167 1.56 -11.50 -12.34
N ILE A 168 0.77 -10.63 -13.00
CA ILE A 168 -0.01 -9.58 -12.32
C ILE A 168 -1.53 -9.87 -12.42
N THR A 169 -1.95 -11.09 -12.27
CA THR A 169 -3.38 -11.40 -12.10
C THR A 169 -3.75 -11.32 -10.63
N VAL A 170 -4.34 -10.20 -10.21
CA VAL A 170 -4.88 -10.06 -8.87
C VAL A 170 -6.30 -9.55 -8.94
N PRO A 171 -7.28 -10.25 -8.36
CA PRO A 171 -8.49 -9.60 -7.92
C PRO A 171 -8.12 -8.75 -6.69
N CYS A 172 -8.16 -7.44 -6.84
CA CYS A 172 -8.12 -6.53 -5.71
C CYS A 172 -9.40 -6.76 -4.88
N ALA A 173 -9.32 -7.62 -3.87
CA ALA A 173 -10.31 -7.63 -2.81
C ALA A 173 -9.85 -6.58 -1.80
N MET A 174 -10.58 -5.46 -1.71
CA MET A 174 -10.49 -4.59 -0.55
C MET A 174 -10.83 -5.43 0.69
N VAL A 175 -9.92 -5.45 1.64
CA VAL A 175 -10.13 -6.03 2.98
C VAL A 175 -10.93 -5.07 3.82
#